data_eb15a947c51080f01149189a7bbab4f8
#
_entry.id   eb15a947c51080f01149189a7bbab4f8
#
_cell.length_a   1.000
_cell.length_b   1.000
_cell.length_c   1.000
_cell.angle_alpha   90.00
_cell.angle_beta   90.00
_cell.angle_gamma   90.00
#
_symmetry.space_group_name_H-M   'P 1'
#
loop_
_entity.id
_entity.type
_entity.pdbx_description
1 polymer ?
#
loop_
_entity_poly.entity_id
_entity_poly.type
_entity_poly.pdbx_seq_one_letter_code
_entity_poly.pdbx_strand_id
1 'polypeptide(L)' 'MKLKDILYRNFNTLSDVEKQFYDDNREKFELNLCDKYNTICYSNELIWDVENLGYTAICEEAYKELNRNLK' A
#
# COMPACT_ATOMS: atom_id res chain seq x y z
N MET A 1 5.96 16.27 -10.54
CA MET A 1 6.06 14.94 -9.90
C MET A 1 5.09 13.99 -10.59
N LYS A 2 5.51 12.76 -10.77
CA LYS A 2 4.71 11.74 -11.46
C LYS A 2 4.33 10.62 -10.49
N LEU A 3 3.26 9.90 -10.80
CA LEU A 3 2.79 8.78 -9.98
C LEU A 3 3.90 7.75 -9.73
N LYS A 4 4.70 7.45 -10.75
CA LYS A 4 5.78 6.47 -10.61
C LYS A 4 6.82 6.86 -9.57
N ASP A 5 6.87 8.14 -9.18
CA ASP A 5 7.84 8.61 -8.19
C ASP A 5 7.46 8.18 -6.77
N ILE A 6 6.19 7.86 -6.54
CA ILE A 6 5.71 7.45 -5.21
C ILE A 6 5.17 6.01 -5.19
N LEU A 7 4.83 5.45 -6.35
CA LEU A 7 4.19 4.14 -6.41
C LEU A 7 5.14 3.05 -5.88
N TYR A 8 4.59 2.17 -5.04
CA TYR A 8 5.29 1.05 -4.40
C TYR A 8 6.41 1.47 -3.46
N ARG A 9 6.42 2.74 -3.05
CA ARG A 9 7.38 3.22 -2.06
C ARG A 9 6.72 3.24 -0.69
N ASN A 10 7.55 3.09 0.36
CA ASN A 10 7.07 3.18 1.73
C ASN A 10 6.69 4.63 2.03
N PHE A 11 5.46 4.85 2.46
CA PHE A 11 4.93 6.19 2.70
C PHE A 11 5.78 6.96 3.72
N ASN A 12 6.28 6.27 4.74
CA ASN A 12 7.05 6.91 5.80
C ASN A 12 8.42 7.43 5.33
N THR A 13 8.90 6.96 4.17
CA THR A 13 10.17 7.40 3.61
C THR A 13 10.02 8.55 2.62
N LEU A 14 8.79 8.96 2.36
CA LEU A 14 8.52 10.03 1.39
C LEU A 14 8.78 11.40 2.00
N SER A 15 9.17 12.36 1.14
CA SER A 15 9.27 13.75 1.53
C SER A 15 7.87 14.34 1.74
N ASP A 16 7.80 15.53 2.33
CA ASP A 16 6.51 16.20 2.53
C ASP A 16 5.80 16.48 1.20
N VAL A 17 6.55 16.83 0.17
CA VAL A 17 6.00 17.08 -1.16
C VAL A 17 5.42 15.79 -1.75
N GLU A 18 6.13 14.69 -1.59
CA GLU A 18 5.67 13.39 -2.08
C GLU A 18 4.43 12.90 -1.33
N LYS A 19 4.40 13.08 -0.01
CA LYS A 19 3.23 12.74 0.79
C LYS A 19 2.01 13.56 0.37
N GLN A 20 2.22 14.84 0.10
CA GLN A 20 1.15 15.72 -0.36
C GLN A 20 0.65 15.29 -1.74
N PHE A 21 1.55 14.89 -2.62
CA PHE A 21 1.18 14.37 -3.94
C PHE A 21 0.29 13.14 -3.82
N TYR A 22 0.64 12.21 -2.93
CA TYR A 22 -0.17 11.04 -2.66
C TYR A 22 -1.57 11.45 -2.17
N ASP A 23 -1.61 12.34 -1.19
CA ASP A 23 -2.87 12.79 -0.58
C ASP A 23 -3.79 13.45 -1.63
N ASP A 24 -3.20 14.29 -2.50
CA ASP A 24 -3.95 15.01 -3.51
C ASP A 24 -4.46 14.11 -4.63
N ASN A 25 -3.81 12.97 -4.86
CA ASN A 25 -4.09 12.12 -6.02
C ASN A 25 -4.58 10.73 -5.68
N ARG A 26 -4.72 10.40 -4.38
CA ARG A 26 -5.09 9.04 -3.98
C ARG A 26 -6.45 8.61 -4.52
N GLU A 27 -7.41 9.51 -4.57
CA GLU A 27 -8.74 9.21 -5.11
C GLU A 27 -8.70 9.10 -6.63
N LYS A 28 -7.99 10.02 -7.27
CA LYS A 28 -7.89 10.08 -8.72
C LYS A 28 -7.29 8.80 -9.31
N PHE A 29 -6.26 8.28 -8.69
CA PHE A 29 -5.56 7.09 -9.16
C PHE A 29 -5.95 5.82 -8.40
N GLU A 30 -6.93 5.93 -7.50
CA GLU A 30 -7.40 4.81 -6.68
C GLU A 30 -6.23 4.14 -5.92
N LEU A 31 -5.48 4.96 -5.18
CA LEU A 31 -4.33 4.50 -4.42
C LEU A 31 -4.71 4.18 -2.97
N ASN A 32 -3.99 3.24 -2.39
CA ASN A 32 -4.12 2.89 -0.99
C ASN A 32 -2.79 2.37 -0.47
N LEU A 33 -2.68 2.25 0.86
CA LEU A 33 -1.45 1.77 1.47
C LEU A 33 -1.60 0.30 1.86
N CYS A 34 -0.55 -0.48 1.63
CA CYS A 34 -0.46 -1.83 2.17
C CYS A 34 -0.33 -1.72 3.70
N ASP A 35 -1.23 -2.35 4.43
CA ASP A 35 -1.25 -2.27 5.89
C ASP A 35 0.01 -2.83 6.54
N LYS A 36 0.62 -3.82 5.91
CA LYS A 36 1.81 -4.46 6.49
C LYS A 36 3.10 -3.70 6.19
N TYR A 37 3.27 -3.28 4.94
CA TYR A 37 4.51 -2.63 4.49
C TYR A 37 4.41 -1.13 4.39
N ASN A 38 3.21 -0.57 4.47
CA ASN A 38 2.97 0.86 4.33
C ASN A 38 3.44 1.41 2.97
N THR A 39 3.36 0.58 1.93
CA THR A 39 3.73 0.95 0.57
C THR A 39 2.50 1.41 -0.21
N ILE A 40 2.70 2.37 -1.12
CA ILE A 40 1.61 2.90 -1.94
C ILE A 40 1.33 1.92 -3.08
N CYS A 41 0.09 1.43 -3.15
CA CYS A 41 -0.34 0.49 -4.17
C CYS A 41 -1.66 0.96 -4.77
N TYR A 42 -2.03 0.41 -5.93
CA TYR A 42 -3.40 0.60 -6.42
C TYR A 42 -4.35 -0.21 -5.56
N SER A 43 -5.52 0.35 -5.26
CA SER A 43 -6.51 -0.32 -4.42
C SER A 43 -6.88 -1.70 -4.93
N ASN A 44 -6.96 -1.87 -6.26
CA ASN A 44 -7.32 -3.15 -6.86
C ASN A 44 -6.19 -4.18 -6.82
N GLU A 45 -4.97 -3.77 -6.48
CA GLU A 45 -3.85 -4.70 -6.30
C GLU A 45 -3.79 -5.26 -4.87
N LEU A 46 -4.48 -4.62 -3.95
CA LEU A 46 -4.48 -5.04 -2.55
C LEU A 46 -5.46 -6.17 -2.33
N ILE A 47 -5.12 -7.02 -1.38
CA ILE A 47 -5.97 -8.13 -0.94
C ILE A 47 -6.76 -7.64 0.26
N TRP A 48 -8.09 -7.62 0.13
CA TRP A 48 -9.01 -7.21 1.17
C TRP A 48 -9.52 -8.44 1.91
N ASP A 49 -10.32 -8.25 2.95
CA ASP A 49 -10.87 -9.36 3.77
C ASP A 49 -9.77 -10.16 4.46
N VAL A 50 -8.79 -9.45 5.00
CA VAL A 50 -7.68 -10.06 5.73
C VAL A 50 -7.71 -9.72 7.22
N GLU A 51 -8.89 -9.46 7.74
CA GLU A 51 -9.08 -9.14 9.16
C GLU A 51 -8.62 -10.28 10.06
N ASN A 52 -8.77 -11.51 9.61
CA ASN A 52 -8.30 -12.67 10.37
C ASN A 52 -6.77 -12.70 10.52
N LEU A 53 -6.07 -11.95 9.69
CA LEU A 53 -4.62 -11.80 9.77
C LEU A 53 -4.20 -10.53 10.50
N GLY A 54 -5.18 -9.71 10.91
CA GLY A 54 -4.92 -8.48 11.64
C GLY A 54 -4.73 -7.25 10.76
N TYR A 55 -5.15 -7.32 9.48
CA TYR A 55 -4.96 -6.23 8.53
C TYR A 55 -6.26 -5.91 7.82
N THR A 56 -6.36 -4.69 7.28
CA THR A 56 -7.50 -4.27 6.45
C THR A 56 -7.28 -4.63 5.00
N ALA A 57 -6.10 -4.29 4.47
CA ALA A 57 -5.72 -4.57 3.09
C ALA A 57 -4.20 -4.68 3.01
N ILE A 58 -3.71 -5.68 2.30
CA ILE A 58 -2.27 -5.90 2.16
C ILE A 58 -1.95 -6.24 0.71
N CYS A 59 -0.70 -5.96 0.30
CA CYS A 59 -0.25 -6.31 -1.04
C CYS A 59 -0.04 -7.82 -1.14
N GLU A 60 0.07 -8.30 -2.38
CA GLU A 60 0.23 -9.73 -2.64
C GLU A 60 1.46 -10.32 -1.95
N GLU A 61 2.58 -9.59 -1.98
CA GLU A 61 3.82 -10.07 -1.35
C GLU A 61 3.66 -10.20 0.16
N ALA A 62 2.98 -9.25 0.79
CA ALA A 62 2.69 -9.33 2.22
C ALA A 62 1.81 -10.52 2.53
N TYR A 63 0.82 -10.77 1.69
CA TYR A 63 -0.08 -11.91 1.85
C TYR A 63 0.68 -13.23 1.75
N LYS A 64 1.56 -13.35 0.76
CA LYS A 64 2.37 -14.56 0.58
C LYS A 64 3.29 -14.79 1.79
N GLU A 65 3.87 -13.73 2.31
CA GLU A 65 4.75 -13.85 3.47
C GLU A 65 3.99 -14.32 4.71
N LEU A 66 2.79 -13.78 4.93
CA LEU A 66 1.95 -14.19 6.05
C LEU A 66 1.53 -15.65 5.92
N ASN A 67 1.16 -16.09 4.73
CA ASN A 67 0.79 -17.48 4.49
C ASN A 67 1.96 -18.42 4.71
N ARG A 68 3.17 -18.00 4.35
CA ARG A 68 4.37 -18.79 4.58
C ARG A 68 4.60 -19.00 6.07
N ASN A 69 4.34 -17.98 6.87
CA ASN A 69 4.58 -18.03 8.32
C ASN A 69 3.48 -18.79 9.07
N LEU A 70 2.35 -19.06 8.42
CA LEU A 70 1.22 -19.76 9.04
C LEU A 70 1.33 -21.27 8.97
N LYS A 71 2.37 -21.80 8.37
CA LYS A 71 2.59 -23.24 8.28
C LYS A 71 3.24 -23.81 9.52
#